data_794c7c0da2434ed1d59714bb3fc7aa56
#
_entry.id   794c7c0da2434ed1d59714bb3fc7aa56
#
_cell.length_a   1.000
_cell.length_b   1.000
_cell.length_c   1.000
_cell.angle_alpha   90.00
_cell.angle_beta   90.00
_cell.angle_gamma   90.00
#
_symmetry.space_group_name_H-M   'P 1'
#
loop_
_entity.id
_entity.type
_entity.pdbx_description
1 polymer ?
#
loop_
_entity_poly.entity_id
_entity_poly.type
_entity_poly.pdbx_seq_one_letter_code
_entity_poly.pdbx_strand_id
1 'polypeptide(L)'
;MGGAPRYSRCLVGGTFDRLHAGHRLLLDAAVKSAEHVEVHITSDGMADKKSVNMQSFETRRDELLNWVERHAPHRVSVHELTDIHGPAPTHPDADCIVATPETKAECERINLKRAEHGLRPLHIIEVAHLRDVEGGIISSTRIRNGMVDPEGHPWMAPEWKQAVLRMHPRAEPELKTPMGTL
;
A
#
# COMPACT_ATOMS: atom_id res chain seq x y z
N MET A 1 -1.81 -26.14 6.66
CA MET A 1 -0.50 -26.10 7.34
C MET A 1 0.37 -25.11 6.58
N GLY A 2 0.65 -23.95 7.14
CA GLY A 2 1.55 -22.96 6.54
C GLY A 2 2.98 -23.48 6.65
N GLY A 3 3.68 -23.63 5.51
CA GLY A 3 5.11 -23.91 5.51
C GLY A 3 5.89 -22.79 6.20
N ALA A 4 7.14 -23.07 6.63
CA ALA A 4 8.02 -22.04 7.16
C ALA A 4 8.21 -20.91 6.14
N PRO A 5 8.37 -19.64 6.58
CA PRO A 5 8.65 -18.54 5.69
C PRO A 5 9.88 -18.81 4.82
N ARG A 6 9.79 -18.40 3.55
CA ARG A 6 10.86 -18.65 2.56
C ARG A 6 12.05 -17.71 2.70
N TYR A 7 11.79 -16.51 3.24
CA TYR A 7 12.76 -15.44 3.33
C TYR A 7 13.01 -15.06 4.79
N SER A 8 14.19 -14.54 5.08
CA SER A 8 14.50 -14.04 6.43
C SER A 8 13.88 -12.66 6.64
N ARG A 9 14.00 -11.75 5.68
CA ARG A 9 13.55 -10.36 5.83
C ARG A 9 12.86 -9.80 4.59
N CYS A 10 11.67 -9.25 4.80
CA CYS A 10 10.86 -8.61 3.76
C CYS A 10 10.70 -7.12 4.02
N LEU A 11 10.84 -6.32 2.97
CA LEU A 11 10.55 -4.89 2.99
C LEU A 11 9.16 -4.60 2.42
N VAL A 12 8.46 -3.66 3.03
CA VAL A 12 7.17 -3.15 2.55
C VAL A 12 7.19 -1.63 2.65
N GLY A 13 7.06 -0.92 1.54
CA GLY A 13 6.99 0.54 1.52
C GLY A 13 5.60 1.03 1.13
N GLY A 14 5.13 2.10 1.74
CA GLY A 14 3.84 2.68 1.37
C GLY A 14 3.42 3.87 2.21
N THR A 15 2.32 4.49 1.82
CA THR A 15 1.73 5.60 2.57
C THR A 15 0.88 5.09 3.72
N PHE A 16 0.18 3.98 3.54
CA PHE A 16 -0.72 3.35 4.51
C PHE A 16 -1.81 4.27 5.05
N ASP A 17 -2.23 5.26 4.25
CA ASP A 17 -3.30 6.17 4.62
C ASP A 17 -4.64 5.42 4.67
N ARG A 18 -5.38 5.59 5.77
CA ARG A 18 -6.66 4.88 6.01
C ARG A 18 -6.48 3.37 5.80
N LEU A 19 -5.77 2.72 6.71
CA LEU A 19 -5.40 1.31 6.61
C LEU A 19 -6.60 0.45 6.16
N HIS A 20 -6.55 -0.05 4.93
CA HIS A 20 -7.66 -0.73 4.27
C HIS A 20 -7.31 -2.15 3.84
N ALA A 21 -8.30 -2.91 3.37
CA ALA A 21 -8.14 -4.31 2.98
C ALA A 21 -7.00 -4.54 1.97
N GLY A 22 -6.78 -3.61 1.01
CA GLY A 22 -5.65 -3.68 0.09
C GLY A 22 -4.29 -3.59 0.78
N HIS A 23 -4.13 -2.69 1.77
CA HIS A 23 -2.91 -2.61 2.57
C HIS A 23 -2.70 -3.88 3.41
N ARG A 24 -3.77 -4.40 4.03
CA ARG A 24 -3.68 -5.63 4.82
C ARG A 24 -3.27 -6.82 3.97
N LEU A 25 -3.72 -6.90 2.71
CA LEU A 25 -3.30 -7.94 1.78
C LEU A 25 -1.79 -7.90 1.50
N LEU A 26 -1.20 -6.70 1.35
CA LEU A 26 0.25 -6.52 1.21
C LEU A 26 1.01 -6.98 2.46
N LEU A 27 0.53 -6.57 3.63
CA LEU A 27 1.13 -6.95 4.92
C LEU A 27 1.05 -8.45 5.16
N ASP A 28 -0.09 -9.08 4.86
CA ASP A 28 -0.28 -10.52 4.96
C ASP A 28 0.68 -11.29 4.03
N ALA A 29 0.87 -10.80 2.80
CA ALA A 29 1.80 -11.41 1.86
C ALA A 29 3.24 -11.34 2.39
N ALA A 30 3.65 -10.22 2.96
CA ALA A 30 4.97 -10.06 3.58
C ALA A 30 5.17 -11.00 4.77
N VAL A 31 4.21 -11.02 5.70
CA VAL A 31 4.27 -11.87 6.92
C VAL A 31 4.27 -13.36 6.58
N LYS A 32 3.55 -13.78 5.54
CA LYS A 32 3.57 -15.18 5.06
C LYS A 32 4.88 -15.56 4.40
N SER A 33 5.58 -14.60 3.81
CA SER A 33 6.77 -14.85 3.01
C SER A 33 8.07 -14.80 3.80
N ALA A 34 8.16 -13.99 4.86
CA ALA A 34 9.40 -13.76 5.61
C ALA A 34 9.24 -13.91 7.12
N GLU A 35 10.33 -14.24 7.79
CA GLU A 35 10.38 -14.34 9.26
C GLU A 35 10.23 -12.97 9.91
N HIS A 36 10.87 -11.95 9.33
CA HIS A 36 10.81 -10.55 9.77
C HIS A 36 10.33 -9.65 8.64
N VAL A 37 9.53 -8.66 8.98
CA VAL A 37 9.00 -7.67 8.03
C VAL A 37 9.34 -6.27 8.53
N GLU A 38 9.90 -5.45 7.66
CA GLU A 38 10.10 -4.02 7.89
C GLU A 38 9.12 -3.22 7.05
N VAL A 39 8.22 -2.50 7.71
CA VAL A 39 7.25 -1.62 7.05
C VAL A 39 7.73 -0.18 7.13
N HIS A 40 7.91 0.43 5.97
CA HIS A 40 8.37 1.80 5.82
C HIS A 40 7.20 2.69 5.39
N ILE A 41 6.73 3.55 6.30
CA ILE A 41 5.61 4.48 6.08
C ILE A 41 6.16 5.82 5.62
N THR A 42 5.68 6.35 4.50
CA THR A 42 6.10 7.68 4.03
C THR A 42 5.88 8.75 5.10
N SER A 43 6.87 9.62 5.30
CA SER A 43 6.77 10.80 6.17
C SER A 43 5.64 11.74 5.71
N ASP A 44 5.19 12.63 6.56
CA ASP A 44 4.18 13.62 6.19
C ASP A 44 4.67 14.52 5.04
N GLY A 45 5.93 14.95 5.05
CA GLY A 45 6.49 15.74 3.97
C GLY A 45 6.52 15.04 2.60
N MET A 46 6.61 13.71 2.56
CA MET A 46 6.46 12.93 1.33
C MET A 46 4.98 12.73 0.95
N ALA A 47 4.12 12.61 1.94
CA ALA A 47 2.69 12.32 1.78
C ALA A 47 1.90 13.56 1.36
N ASP A 48 2.21 14.75 1.88
CA ASP A 48 1.53 16.02 1.59
C ASP A 48 1.51 16.40 0.10
N LYS A 49 2.47 15.91 -0.65
CA LYS A 49 2.50 16.07 -2.12
C LYS A 49 1.37 15.32 -2.84
N LYS A 50 0.65 14.43 -2.15
CA LYS A 50 -0.34 13.53 -2.76
C LYS A 50 -1.80 13.89 -2.48
N SER A 51 -2.15 14.50 -1.34
CA SER A 51 -3.56 14.81 -1.00
C SER A 51 -3.71 15.71 0.24
N VAL A 52 -4.66 16.64 0.19
CA VAL A 52 -5.00 17.60 1.26
C VAL A 52 -5.61 16.96 2.52
N ASN A 53 -6.15 15.74 2.42
CA ASN A 53 -6.88 15.05 3.51
C ASN A 53 -6.21 13.74 3.94
N MET A 54 -4.88 13.68 3.91
CA MET A 54 -4.15 12.50 4.35
C MET A 54 -4.04 12.49 5.88
N GLN A 55 -4.10 11.30 6.49
CA GLN A 55 -3.84 11.12 7.91
C GLN A 55 -2.38 11.47 8.23
N SER A 56 -2.11 11.99 9.44
CA SER A 56 -0.75 12.23 9.92
C SER A 56 0.05 10.93 9.99
N PHE A 57 1.37 11.04 9.94
CA PHE A 57 2.27 9.89 10.10
C PHE A 57 1.96 9.09 11.36
N GLU A 58 1.76 9.77 12.50
CA GLU A 58 1.44 9.13 13.77
C GLU A 58 0.15 8.31 13.68
N THR A 59 -0.90 8.86 13.08
CA THR A 59 -2.18 8.14 12.92
C THR A 59 -2.00 6.89 12.06
N ARG A 60 -1.30 7.03 10.93
CA ARG A 60 -1.03 5.90 10.00
C ARG A 60 -0.18 4.82 10.66
N ARG A 61 0.85 5.22 11.41
CA ARG A 61 1.71 4.32 12.18
C ARG A 61 0.91 3.57 13.25
N ASP A 62 0.08 4.27 14.02
CA ASP A 62 -0.67 3.69 15.13
C ASP A 62 -1.73 2.70 14.62
N GLU A 63 -2.43 3.00 13.51
CA GLU A 63 -3.34 2.07 12.84
C GLU A 63 -2.60 0.78 12.41
N LEU A 64 -1.41 0.93 11.84
CA LEU A 64 -0.58 -0.19 11.42
C LEU A 64 -0.07 -1.00 12.61
N LEU A 65 0.43 -0.37 13.67
CA LEU A 65 0.88 -1.05 14.89
C LEU A 65 -0.26 -1.83 15.55
N ASN A 66 -1.47 -1.29 15.60
CA ASN A 66 -2.66 -2.00 16.07
C ASN A 66 -2.98 -3.25 15.23
N TRP A 67 -2.74 -3.20 13.93
CA TRP A 67 -2.88 -4.38 13.07
C TRP A 67 -1.77 -5.40 13.37
N VAL A 68 -0.52 -4.95 13.48
CA VAL A 68 0.66 -5.79 13.76
C VAL A 68 0.49 -6.57 15.06
N GLU A 69 0.08 -5.90 16.14
CA GLU A 69 -0.11 -6.52 17.46
C GLU A 69 -1.08 -7.70 17.41
N ARG A 70 -2.12 -7.60 16.58
CA ARG A 70 -3.15 -8.64 16.46
C ARG A 70 -2.77 -9.78 15.50
N HIS A 71 -1.93 -9.52 14.49
CA HIS A 71 -1.73 -10.47 13.39
C HIS A 71 -0.30 -11.03 13.32
N ALA A 72 0.71 -10.27 13.72
CA ALA A 72 2.11 -10.67 13.60
C ALA A 72 2.99 -10.03 14.70
N PRO A 73 2.66 -10.20 16.00
CA PRO A 73 3.43 -9.62 17.09
C PRO A 73 4.90 -10.07 17.00
N HIS A 74 5.81 -9.16 17.32
CA HIS A 74 7.28 -9.38 17.35
C HIS A 74 7.94 -9.70 15.99
N ARG A 75 7.18 -9.77 14.91
CA ARG A 75 7.69 -10.08 13.57
C ARG A 75 7.77 -8.88 12.64
N VAL A 76 7.09 -7.79 12.99
CA VAL A 76 7.00 -6.60 12.15
C VAL A 76 7.56 -5.40 12.90
N SER A 77 8.48 -4.68 12.27
CA SER A 77 8.95 -3.36 12.72
C SER A 77 8.44 -2.27 11.77
N VAL A 78 8.17 -1.08 12.33
CA VAL A 78 7.62 0.05 11.57
C VAL A 78 8.58 1.21 11.62
N HIS A 79 8.91 1.77 10.46
CA HIS A 79 9.89 2.83 10.26
C HIS A 79 9.31 3.97 9.44
N GLU A 80 9.83 5.17 9.63
CA GLU A 80 9.52 6.31 8.78
C GLU A 80 10.35 6.26 7.48
N LEU A 81 9.70 6.55 6.36
CA LEU A 81 10.30 6.65 5.05
C LEU A 81 10.43 8.13 4.67
N THR A 82 11.64 8.63 4.58
CA THR A 82 11.93 10.05 4.29
C THR A 82 12.35 10.31 2.84
N ASP A 83 12.65 9.26 2.09
CA ASP A 83 12.97 9.31 0.65
C ASP A 83 12.28 8.17 -0.11
N ILE A 84 12.27 8.25 -1.44
CA ILE A 84 11.49 7.35 -2.31
C ILE A 84 11.93 5.88 -2.24
N HIS A 85 13.17 5.61 -1.91
CA HIS A 85 13.73 4.25 -1.88
C HIS A 85 13.98 3.74 -0.46
N GLY A 86 14.10 4.65 0.51
CA GLY A 86 14.46 4.32 1.87
C GLY A 86 15.73 3.47 1.96
N PRO A 87 15.79 2.51 2.89
CA PRO A 87 16.96 1.65 3.06
C PRO A 87 17.10 0.56 1.98
N ALA A 88 16.08 0.31 1.15
CA ALA A 88 16.04 -0.86 0.27
C ALA A 88 17.26 -1.00 -0.67
N PRO A 89 17.85 0.08 -1.26
CA PRO A 89 19.02 -0.04 -2.12
C PRO A 89 20.28 -0.52 -1.40
N THR A 90 20.38 -0.27 -0.10
CA THR A 90 21.63 -0.52 0.68
C THR A 90 21.43 -1.50 1.84
N HIS A 91 20.20 -2.00 2.04
CA HIS A 91 19.91 -2.92 3.15
C HIS A 91 20.59 -4.27 2.93
N PRO A 92 21.56 -4.67 3.78
CA PRO A 92 22.37 -5.89 3.54
C PRO A 92 21.56 -7.18 3.74
N ASP A 93 20.62 -7.17 4.70
CA ASP A 93 19.95 -8.37 5.18
C ASP A 93 18.53 -8.56 4.56
N ALA A 94 18.08 -7.66 3.70
CA ALA A 94 16.80 -7.81 3.04
C ALA A 94 16.88 -8.83 1.90
N ASP A 95 15.90 -9.75 1.85
CA ASP A 95 15.81 -10.82 0.86
C ASP A 95 14.69 -10.57 -0.17
N CYS A 96 13.60 -9.94 0.26
CA CYS A 96 12.46 -9.69 -0.61
C CYS A 96 11.79 -8.34 -0.31
N ILE A 97 10.96 -7.91 -1.26
CA ILE A 97 10.14 -6.69 -1.18
C ILE A 97 8.76 -6.97 -1.75
N VAL A 98 7.72 -6.49 -1.08
CA VAL A 98 6.34 -6.58 -1.59
C VAL A 98 6.05 -5.39 -2.48
N ALA A 99 5.47 -5.64 -3.63
CA ALA A 99 5.08 -4.65 -4.62
C ALA A 99 3.65 -4.84 -5.10
N THR A 100 3.01 -3.75 -5.50
CA THR A 100 1.83 -3.77 -6.36
C THR A 100 2.24 -3.66 -7.82
N PRO A 101 1.35 -3.91 -8.80
CA PRO A 101 1.64 -3.65 -10.21
C PRO A 101 2.17 -2.23 -10.49
N GLU A 102 1.68 -1.23 -9.71
CA GLU A 102 2.11 0.17 -9.84
C GLU A 102 3.52 0.42 -9.32
N THR A 103 3.94 -0.30 -8.26
CA THR A 103 5.25 -0.08 -7.60
C THR A 103 6.33 -1.06 -8.06
N LYS A 104 5.98 -2.07 -8.85
CA LYS A 104 6.91 -3.08 -9.34
C LYS A 104 8.13 -2.50 -10.07
N ALA A 105 7.88 -1.56 -10.99
CA ALA A 105 8.97 -0.91 -11.72
C ALA A 105 9.93 -0.15 -10.80
N GLU A 106 9.45 0.39 -9.68
CA GLU A 106 10.31 1.01 -8.68
C GLU A 106 11.16 -0.02 -7.93
N CYS A 107 10.59 -1.17 -7.59
CA CYS A 107 11.34 -2.28 -6.98
C CYS A 107 12.43 -2.81 -7.92
N GLU A 108 12.19 -2.82 -9.24
CA GLU A 108 13.21 -3.17 -10.24
C GLU A 108 14.34 -2.13 -10.27
N ARG A 109 14.02 -0.82 -10.18
CA ARG A 109 15.04 0.24 -10.03
C ARG A 109 15.85 0.12 -8.74
N ILE A 110 15.20 -0.26 -7.64
CA ILE A 110 15.92 -0.57 -6.39
C ILE A 110 16.92 -1.70 -6.61
N ASN A 111 16.55 -2.76 -7.31
CA ASN A 111 17.46 -3.87 -7.60
C ASN A 111 18.66 -3.47 -8.48
N LEU A 112 18.48 -2.53 -9.41
CA LEU A 112 19.62 -1.97 -10.16
C LEU A 112 20.59 -1.23 -9.22
N LYS A 113 20.08 -0.40 -8.31
CA LYS A 113 20.91 0.29 -7.30
C LYS A 113 21.60 -0.69 -6.35
N ARG A 114 20.92 -1.77 -5.95
CA ARG A 114 21.52 -2.82 -5.13
C ARG A 114 22.72 -3.47 -5.82
N ALA A 115 22.62 -3.71 -7.12
CA ALA A 115 23.74 -4.25 -7.91
C ALA A 115 24.95 -3.30 -7.92
N GLU A 116 24.72 -1.98 -7.99
CA GLU A 116 25.80 -0.95 -7.88
C GLU A 116 26.51 -1.01 -6.51
N HIS A 117 25.80 -1.41 -5.46
CA HIS A 117 26.33 -1.61 -4.10
C HIS A 117 26.86 -3.03 -3.85
N GLY A 118 26.90 -3.90 -4.86
CA GLY A 118 27.36 -5.29 -4.73
C GLY A 118 26.42 -6.18 -3.90
N LEU A 119 25.17 -5.76 -3.73
CA LEU A 119 24.14 -6.51 -2.97
C LEU A 119 23.31 -7.40 -3.90
N ARG A 120 22.84 -8.51 -3.35
CA ARG A 120 21.90 -9.40 -4.06
C ARG A 120 20.59 -8.66 -4.35
N PRO A 121 19.94 -8.92 -5.51
CA PRO A 121 18.63 -8.37 -5.79
C PRO A 121 17.58 -8.91 -4.79
N LEU A 122 16.62 -8.07 -4.42
CA LEU A 122 15.45 -8.48 -3.66
C LEU A 122 14.52 -9.28 -4.55
N HIS A 123 13.97 -10.37 -4.03
CA HIS A 123 12.87 -11.04 -4.69
C HIS A 123 11.61 -10.17 -4.60
N ILE A 124 11.02 -9.83 -5.73
CA ILE A 124 9.81 -9.00 -5.78
C ILE A 124 8.59 -9.90 -5.65
N ILE A 125 7.84 -9.71 -4.56
CA ILE A 125 6.57 -10.39 -4.31
C ILE A 125 5.46 -9.47 -4.81
N GLU A 126 4.93 -9.75 -5.98
CA GLU A 126 3.86 -8.95 -6.56
C GLU A 126 2.50 -9.37 -5.99
N VAL A 127 1.76 -8.40 -5.48
CA VAL A 127 0.42 -8.56 -4.93
C VAL A 127 -0.57 -7.76 -5.77
N ALA A 128 -1.55 -8.44 -6.34
CA ALA A 128 -2.59 -7.80 -7.13
C ALA A 128 -3.45 -6.86 -6.28
N HIS A 129 -3.99 -5.81 -6.90
CA HIS A 129 -4.94 -4.93 -6.23
C HIS A 129 -6.21 -5.66 -5.82
N LEU A 130 -6.62 -5.45 -4.56
CA LEU A 130 -7.91 -5.90 -4.10
C LEU A 130 -9.01 -5.01 -4.68
N ARG A 131 -10.06 -5.64 -5.20
CA ARG A 131 -11.19 -4.94 -5.81
C ARG A 131 -12.44 -5.12 -4.96
N ASP A 132 -13.30 -4.12 -4.98
CA ASP A 132 -14.62 -4.18 -4.40
C ASP A 132 -15.61 -4.96 -5.27
N VAL A 133 -16.84 -5.08 -4.83
CA VAL A 133 -17.91 -5.81 -5.54
C VAL A 133 -18.32 -5.18 -6.87
N GLU A 134 -17.99 -3.90 -7.10
CA GLU A 134 -18.21 -3.19 -8.37
C GLU A 134 -16.99 -3.28 -9.31
N GLY A 135 -15.92 -3.98 -8.90
CA GLY A 135 -14.67 -4.13 -9.66
C GLY A 135 -13.68 -2.97 -9.50
N GLY A 136 -13.99 -1.96 -8.69
CA GLY A 136 -13.11 -0.85 -8.41
C GLY A 136 -11.99 -1.23 -7.43
N ILE A 137 -10.77 -0.68 -7.61
CA ILE A 137 -9.66 -0.91 -6.68
C ILE A 137 -9.98 -0.28 -5.32
N ILE A 138 -9.84 -1.04 -4.23
CA ILE A 138 -9.94 -0.51 -2.86
C ILE A 138 -8.69 0.31 -2.60
N SER A 139 -8.84 1.63 -2.47
CA SER A 139 -7.74 2.57 -2.32
C SER A 139 -8.06 3.69 -1.34
N SER A 140 -7.02 4.26 -0.71
CA SER A 140 -7.15 5.40 0.20
C SER A 140 -7.88 6.58 -0.45
N THR A 141 -7.68 6.82 -1.75
CA THR A 141 -8.36 7.90 -2.48
C THR A 141 -9.87 7.66 -2.55
N ARG A 142 -10.32 6.46 -2.86
CA ARG A 142 -11.75 6.15 -2.91
C ARG A 142 -12.40 6.20 -1.53
N ILE A 143 -11.66 5.80 -0.49
CA ILE A 143 -12.13 5.90 0.90
C ILE A 143 -12.24 7.35 1.33
N ARG A 144 -11.24 8.21 1.06
CA ARG A 144 -11.31 9.65 1.34
C ARG A 144 -12.46 10.34 0.63
N ASN A 145 -12.79 9.90 -0.59
CA ASN A 145 -13.89 10.44 -1.38
C ASN A 145 -15.27 9.87 -0.96
N GLY A 146 -15.34 9.05 0.10
CA GLY A 146 -16.58 8.46 0.59
C GLY A 146 -17.24 7.49 -0.41
N MET A 147 -16.46 6.87 -1.29
CA MET A 147 -16.98 5.90 -2.27
C MET A 147 -17.12 4.51 -1.68
N VAL A 148 -16.17 4.11 -0.86
CA VAL A 148 -16.15 2.80 -0.17
C VAL A 148 -15.60 2.96 1.25
N ASP A 149 -15.90 2.00 2.13
CA ASP A 149 -15.27 1.87 3.43
C ASP A 149 -13.88 1.18 3.32
N PRO A 150 -13.11 1.06 4.41
CA PRO A 150 -11.80 0.38 4.39
C PRO A 150 -11.85 -1.10 4.02
N GLU A 151 -13.01 -1.75 4.11
CA GLU A 151 -13.22 -3.14 3.68
C GLU A 151 -13.61 -3.24 2.20
N GLY A 152 -13.89 -2.12 1.55
CA GLY A 152 -14.31 -2.04 0.15
C GLY A 152 -15.82 -2.12 -0.04
N HIS A 153 -16.62 -1.99 1.02
CA HIS A 153 -18.07 -1.92 0.87
C HIS A 153 -18.47 -0.52 0.41
N PRO A 154 -19.32 -0.40 -0.63
CA PRO A 154 -19.87 0.89 -1.01
C PRO A 154 -20.67 1.52 0.13
N TRP A 155 -20.46 2.81 0.38
CA TRP A 155 -21.27 3.55 1.37
C TRP A 155 -22.74 3.64 0.97
N MET A 156 -23.03 3.46 -0.32
CA MET A 156 -24.37 3.51 -0.87
C MET A 156 -24.60 2.26 -1.72
N ALA A 157 -25.71 1.58 -1.50
CA ALA A 157 -26.08 0.44 -2.33
C ALA A 157 -26.17 0.88 -3.82
N PRO A 158 -25.81 0.01 -4.78
CA PRO A 158 -25.82 0.36 -6.20
C PRO A 158 -27.15 0.95 -6.69
N GLU A 159 -28.26 0.46 -6.17
CA GLU A 159 -29.62 0.93 -6.50
C GLU A 159 -29.84 2.40 -6.07
N TRP A 160 -29.37 2.75 -4.87
CA TRP A 160 -29.46 4.11 -4.33
C TRP A 160 -28.54 5.08 -5.08
N LYS A 161 -27.34 4.61 -5.46
CA LYS A 161 -26.40 5.40 -6.26
C LYS A 161 -26.99 5.82 -7.60
N GLN A 162 -27.65 4.87 -8.29
CA GLN A 162 -28.36 5.18 -9.54
C GLN A 162 -29.55 6.12 -9.33
N ALA A 163 -30.28 5.98 -8.23
CA ALA A 163 -31.39 6.88 -7.92
C ALA A 163 -30.91 8.32 -7.67
N VAL A 164 -29.82 8.49 -6.91
CA VAL A 164 -29.22 9.81 -6.64
C VAL A 164 -28.66 10.43 -7.91
N LEU A 165 -27.99 9.68 -8.79
CA LEU A 165 -27.49 10.17 -10.08
C LEU A 165 -28.61 10.61 -11.02
N ARG A 166 -29.77 9.93 -11.00
CA ARG A 166 -30.96 10.36 -11.76
C ARG A 166 -31.58 11.65 -11.21
N MET A 167 -31.54 11.83 -9.89
CA MET A 167 -32.05 13.04 -9.23
C MET A 167 -31.09 14.25 -9.37
N HIS A 168 -29.78 13.97 -9.49
CA HIS A 168 -28.72 14.98 -9.59
C HIS A 168 -27.77 14.65 -10.76
N PRO A 169 -28.17 14.80 -12.01
CA PRO A 169 -27.37 14.40 -13.18
C PRO A 169 -26.03 15.14 -13.35
N ARG A 170 -25.77 16.18 -12.54
CA ARG A 170 -24.50 16.92 -12.53
C ARG A 170 -23.51 16.48 -11.44
N ALA A 171 -23.82 15.44 -10.70
CA ALA A 171 -23.00 14.92 -9.60
C ALA A 171 -21.96 13.86 -10.05
N GLU A 172 -21.78 13.64 -11.34
CA GLU A 172 -20.66 12.81 -11.82
C GLU A 172 -19.34 13.53 -11.49
N PRO A 173 -18.44 12.93 -10.71
CA PRO A 173 -17.09 13.45 -10.59
C PRO A 173 -16.46 13.37 -11.97
N GLU A 174 -15.99 14.50 -12.50
CA GLU A 174 -15.16 14.53 -13.71
C GLU A 174 -13.99 13.57 -13.51
N LEU A 175 -14.04 12.43 -14.16
CA LEU A 175 -12.89 11.55 -14.34
C LEU A 175 -11.89 12.35 -15.19
N LYS A 176 -10.98 13.06 -14.51
CA LYS A 176 -9.82 13.64 -15.18
C LYS A 176 -9.01 12.48 -15.76
N THR A 177 -9.20 12.21 -17.02
CA THR A 177 -8.30 11.39 -17.82
C THR A 177 -6.91 12.01 -17.69
N PRO A 178 -5.87 11.28 -17.31
CA PRO A 178 -4.52 11.83 -17.36
C PRO A 178 -4.22 12.15 -18.82
N MET A 179 -4.00 13.43 -19.12
CA MET A 179 -3.52 13.84 -20.42
C MET A 179 -2.18 13.16 -20.65
N GLY A 180 -2.14 12.31 -21.68
CA GLY A 180 -0.90 11.75 -22.20
C GLY A 180 0.00 12.89 -22.65
N THR A 181 1.19 12.91 -22.08
CA THR A 181 2.28 13.76 -22.56
C THR A 181 2.91 13.06 -23.76
N LEU A 182 2.93 13.77 -24.90
CA LEU A 182 3.74 13.46 -26.06
C LEU A 182 5.22 13.44 -25.73
#